data_76605d5118fc8ac9e59b825ea5873915
#
_entry.id   76605d5118fc8ac9e59b825ea5873915
#
_cell.length_a   1.000
_cell.length_b   1.000
_cell.length_c   1.000
_cell.angle_alpha   90.00
_cell.angle_beta   90.00
_cell.angle_gamma   90.00
#
_symmetry.space_group_name_H-M   'P 1'
#
loop_
_entity.id
_entity.type
_entity.pdbx_description
1 polymer ?
#
loop_
_entity_poly.entity_id
_entity_poly.type
_entity_poly.pdbx_seq_one_letter_code
_entity_poly.pdbx_strand_id
1 'polypeptide(L)'
;RGGLWVGTNNGLNYLDPKTNLITNYQLADYPELPSNSILSLCLDKSGKLWVGTRLGLCFWQPENKTFKLVTLDGQLDKESITSLYIDKQERIYIGTHDKGLLICDKNLNVTQKLTKESTPALSDNAISCIFEDSHQQIWIGTDMKGLNKWNPDKQTVSAFFEHNSGLTDSRKS
;
A
#
# COMPACT_ATOMS: atom_id res chain seq x y z
N ARG A 1 8.70 -17.42 15.59
CA ARG A 1 8.66 -17.28 14.13
C ARG A 1 7.19 -17.20 13.75
N GLY A 2 6.77 -16.07 13.13
CA GLY A 2 5.39 -15.86 12.70
C GLY A 2 5.03 -16.71 11.48
N GLY A 3 3.71 -16.86 11.21
CA GLY A 3 3.24 -17.53 10.00
C GLY A 3 3.33 -16.64 8.76
N LEU A 4 2.86 -17.18 7.62
CA LEU A 4 2.85 -16.48 6.34
C LEU A 4 1.44 -15.99 6.03
N TRP A 5 1.32 -14.69 5.78
CA TRP A 5 0.10 -14.07 5.26
C TRP A 5 0.17 -13.98 3.73
N VAL A 6 -0.90 -14.36 3.06
CA VAL A 6 -1.02 -14.36 1.60
C VAL A 6 -2.34 -13.73 1.18
N GLY A 7 -2.26 -12.60 0.48
CA GLY A 7 -3.42 -11.96 -0.15
C GLY A 7 -3.75 -12.63 -1.48
N THR A 8 -5.03 -12.83 -1.74
CA THR A 8 -5.54 -13.38 -2.99
C THR A 8 -6.78 -12.61 -3.45
N ASN A 9 -7.30 -12.92 -4.62
CA ASN A 9 -8.61 -12.40 -5.07
C ASN A 9 -9.80 -13.05 -4.36
N ASN A 10 -9.55 -14.06 -3.51
CA ASN A 10 -10.58 -14.80 -2.77
C ASN A 10 -10.30 -14.82 -1.26
N GLY A 11 -9.90 -13.69 -0.72
CA GLY A 11 -9.66 -13.51 0.71
C GLY A 11 -8.19 -13.47 1.10
N LEU A 12 -7.99 -13.25 2.39
CA LEU A 12 -6.70 -13.27 3.07
C LEU A 12 -6.45 -14.67 3.64
N ASN A 13 -5.24 -15.20 3.47
CA ASN A 13 -4.87 -16.52 3.96
C ASN A 13 -3.72 -16.40 4.96
N TYR A 14 -3.76 -17.23 5.99
CA TYR A 14 -2.69 -17.38 6.97
C TYR A 14 -2.25 -18.83 7.04
N LEU A 15 -0.97 -19.07 6.76
CA LEU A 15 -0.33 -20.38 6.95
C LEU A 15 0.36 -20.40 8.31
N ASP A 16 -0.09 -21.27 9.21
CA ASP A 16 0.58 -21.54 10.48
C ASP A 16 1.76 -22.50 10.25
N PRO A 17 3.01 -22.07 10.50
CA PRO A 17 4.20 -22.89 10.25
C PRO A 17 4.37 -24.06 11.25
N LYS A 18 3.61 -24.08 12.34
CA LYS A 18 3.67 -25.17 13.34
C LYS A 18 2.75 -26.33 12.96
N THR A 19 1.58 -26.01 12.45
CA THR A 19 0.56 -27.01 12.11
C THR A 19 0.45 -27.30 10.62
N ASN A 20 1.03 -26.45 9.75
CA ASN A 20 0.86 -26.42 8.31
C ASN A 20 -0.60 -26.24 7.87
N LEU A 21 -1.44 -25.71 8.74
CA LEU A 21 -2.84 -25.41 8.42
C LEU A 21 -2.96 -24.03 7.82
N ILE A 22 -3.84 -23.91 6.83
CA ILE A 22 -4.22 -22.64 6.22
C ILE A 22 -5.57 -22.22 6.77
N THR A 23 -5.65 -21.00 7.30
CA THR A 23 -6.90 -20.32 7.64
C THR A 23 -7.21 -19.30 6.57
N ASN A 24 -8.41 -19.34 6.01
CA ASN A 24 -8.88 -18.36 5.04
C ASN A 24 -9.85 -17.37 5.72
N TYR A 25 -9.65 -16.09 5.45
CA TYR A 25 -10.47 -14.98 5.96
C TYR A 25 -11.18 -14.32 4.78
N GLN A 26 -12.51 -14.36 4.79
CA GLN A 26 -13.35 -13.81 3.72
C GLN A 26 -14.39 -12.83 4.27
N LEU A 27 -14.86 -11.92 3.41
CA LEU A 27 -15.90 -10.93 3.72
C LEU A 27 -17.18 -11.57 4.29
N ALA A 28 -17.52 -12.78 3.85
CA ALA A 28 -18.72 -13.49 4.33
C ALA A 28 -18.65 -13.80 5.83
N ASP A 29 -17.46 -14.09 6.35
CA ASP A 29 -17.22 -14.43 7.76
C ASP A 29 -16.70 -13.23 8.57
N TYR A 30 -16.14 -12.22 7.89
CA TYR A 30 -15.53 -11.02 8.47
C TYR A 30 -16.06 -9.77 7.75
N PRO A 31 -17.22 -9.23 8.15
CA PRO A 31 -17.87 -8.08 7.48
C PRO A 31 -17.03 -6.80 7.48
N GLU A 32 -16.06 -6.69 8.39
CA GLU A 32 -15.13 -5.55 8.47
C GLU A 32 -13.97 -5.65 7.47
N LEU A 33 -13.81 -6.80 6.77
CA LEU A 33 -12.90 -6.93 5.64
C LEU A 33 -13.55 -6.27 4.42
N PRO A 34 -12.99 -5.18 3.86
CA PRO A 34 -13.70 -4.38 2.85
C PRO A 34 -13.98 -5.14 1.55
N SER A 35 -13.13 -6.11 1.21
CA SER A 35 -13.24 -6.92 0.00
C SER A 35 -12.43 -8.21 0.11
N ASN A 36 -12.88 -9.27 -0.58
CA ASN A 36 -12.09 -10.49 -0.74
C ASN A 36 -10.87 -10.32 -1.67
N SER A 37 -10.86 -9.29 -2.51
CA SER A 37 -9.71 -9.00 -3.38
C SER A 37 -8.64 -8.24 -2.60
N ILE A 38 -7.64 -8.98 -2.10
CA ILE A 38 -6.52 -8.44 -1.34
C ILE A 38 -5.42 -8.05 -2.33
N LEU A 39 -5.04 -6.78 -2.33
CA LEU A 39 -4.08 -6.21 -3.29
C LEU A 39 -2.71 -5.98 -2.67
N SER A 40 -2.66 -5.61 -1.40
CA SER A 40 -1.39 -5.31 -0.72
C SER A 40 -1.43 -5.69 0.75
N LEU A 41 -0.28 -6.07 1.30
CA LEU A 41 -0.09 -6.43 2.69
C LEU A 41 1.17 -5.74 3.23
N CYS A 42 1.10 -5.26 4.46
CA CYS A 42 2.26 -4.72 5.16
C CYS A 42 2.18 -5.05 6.65
N LEU A 43 3.31 -5.43 7.24
CA LEU A 43 3.44 -5.58 8.70
C LEU A 43 4.12 -4.33 9.26
N ASP A 44 3.56 -3.75 10.30
CA ASP A 44 4.25 -2.71 11.06
C ASP A 44 5.23 -3.31 12.09
N LYS A 45 5.99 -2.45 12.76
CA LYS A 45 6.97 -2.88 13.78
C LYS A 45 6.36 -3.60 14.99
N SER A 46 5.07 -3.38 15.26
CA SER A 46 4.34 -4.07 16.32
C SER A 46 3.86 -5.46 15.90
N GLY A 47 3.99 -5.79 14.62
CA GLY A 47 3.46 -7.03 14.02
C GLY A 47 1.99 -6.93 13.60
N LYS A 48 1.38 -5.72 13.61
CA LYS A 48 0.04 -5.50 13.11
C LYS A 48 0.04 -5.64 11.59
N LEU A 49 -0.86 -6.47 11.07
CA LEU A 49 -1.03 -6.67 9.63
C LEU A 49 -1.99 -5.64 9.05
N TRP A 50 -1.50 -4.83 8.13
CA TRP A 50 -2.26 -3.91 7.31
C TRP A 50 -2.65 -4.61 6.01
N VAL A 51 -3.92 -4.45 5.60
CA VAL A 51 -4.52 -5.17 4.48
C VAL A 51 -5.18 -4.17 3.53
N GLY A 52 -4.53 -3.94 2.41
CA GLY A 52 -5.07 -3.16 1.30
C GLY A 52 -5.92 -4.04 0.39
N THR A 53 -7.14 -3.61 0.16
CA THR A 53 -8.11 -4.34 -0.65
C THR A 53 -8.59 -3.50 -1.84
N ARG A 54 -9.40 -4.12 -2.72
CA ARG A 54 -10.05 -3.40 -3.83
C ARG A 54 -11.04 -2.32 -3.36
N LEU A 55 -11.55 -2.40 -2.13
CA LEU A 55 -12.61 -1.52 -1.64
C LEU A 55 -12.27 -0.84 -0.30
N GLY A 56 -10.99 -0.65 -0.01
CA GLY A 56 -10.55 0.05 1.18
C GLY A 56 -9.38 -0.59 1.90
N LEU A 57 -9.01 0.03 3.01
CA LEU A 57 -7.92 -0.36 3.90
C LEU A 57 -8.47 -0.85 5.22
N CYS A 58 -7.93 -1.94 5.74
CA CYS A 58 -8.18 -2.42 7.09
C CYS A 58 -6.89 -2.95 7.74
N PHE A 59 -6.96 -3.30 9.01
CA PHE A 59 -5.90 -4.04 9.67
C PHE A 59 -6.46 -5.17 10.56
N TRP A 60 -5.69 -6.24 10.72
CA TRP A 60 -6.04 -7.38 11.55
C TRP A 60 -5.83 -7.08 13.04
N GLN A 61 -6.83 -7.44 13.87
CA GLN A 61 -6.80 -7.36 15.33
C GLN A 61 -6.81 -8.78 15.91
N PRO A 62 -5.66 -9.36 16.26
CA PRO A 62 -5.57 -10.74 16.70
C PRO A 62 -6.31 -11.01 18.01
N GLU A 63 -6.41 -10.00 18.89
CA GLU A 63 -7.07 -10.09 20.19
C GLU A 63 -8.56 -10.38 20.05
N ASN A 64 -9.20 -9.72 19.08
CA ASN A 64 -10.63 -9.82 18.80
C ASN A 64 -10.93 -10.77 17.64
N LYS A 65 -9.91 -11.26 16.95
CA LYS A 65 -10.01 -12.06 15.72
C LYS A 65 -10.93 -11.41 14.67
N THR A 66 -10.75 -10.10 14.46
CA THR A 66 -11.53 -9.32 13.49
C THR A 66 -10.65 -8.32 12.75
N PHE A 67 -11.21 -7.69 11.72
CA PHE A 67 -10.56 -6.57 11.05
C PHE A 67 -11.09 -5.25 11.59
N LYS A 68 -10.30 -4.20 11.48
CA LYS A 68 -10.72 -2.83 11.74
C LYS A 68 -10.54 -2.00 10.47
N LEU A 69 -11.66 -1.43 9.98
CA LEU A 69 -11.67 -0.56 8.82
C LEU A 69 -10.94 0.75 9.11
N VAL A 70 -10.22 1.27 8.11
CA VAL A 70 -9.53 2.56 8.14
C VAL A 70 -10.15 3.46 7.08
N THR A 71 -10.80 4.54 7.51
CA THR A 71 -11.57 5.43 6.61
C THR A 71 -10.82 6.70 6.22
N LEU A 72 -9.94 7.23 7.09
CA LEU A 72 -9.24 8.50 6.91
C LEU A 72 -10.19 9.63 6.46
N ASP A 73 -11.27 9.84 7.23
CA ASP A 73 -12.32 10.83 6.95
C ASP A 73 -12.95 10.67 5.54
N GLY A 74 -13.18 9.42 5.15
CA GLY A 74 -13.78 9.06 3.85
C GLY A 74 -12.81 9.08 2.65
N GLN A 75 -11.53 9.40 2.86
CA GLN A 75 -10.56 9.47 1.75
C GLN A 75 -10.30 8.11 1.10
N LEU A 76 -10.48 7.01 1.86
CA LEU A 76 -10.25 5.64 1.39
C LEU A 76 -11.55 4.86 1.13
N ASP A 77 -12.71 5.51 1.23
CA ASP A 77 -13.99 4.83 1.01
C ASP A 77 -14.07 4.28 -0.42
N LYS A 78 -14.24 2.95 -0.51
CA LYS A 78 -14.33 2.18 -1.77
C LYS A 78 -13.12 2.37 -2.70
N GLU A 79 -11.98 2.82 -2.15
CA GLU A 79 -10.76 3.01 -2.92
C GLU A 79 -9.94 1.73 -3.01
N SER A 80 -9.39 1.44 -4.18
CA SER A 80 -8.44 0.33 -4.35
C SER A 80 -7.09 0.67 -3.76
N ILE A 81 -6.67 -0.06 -2.73
CA ILE A 81 -5.37 0.11 -2.05
C ILE A 81 -4.37 -0.84 -2.68
N THR A 82 -3.65 -0.35 -3.65
CA THR A 82 -2.78 -1.13 -4.53
C THR A 82 -1.43 -1.42 -3.91
N SER A 83 -0.94 -0.53 -3.05
CA SER A 83 0.37 -0.70 -2.41
C SER A 83 0.39 -0.10 -1.01
N LEU A 84 1.08 -0.79 -0.09
CA LEU A 84 1.29 -0.36 1.28
C LEU A 84 2.77 -0.46 1.62
N TYR A 85 3.29 0.57 2.27
CA TYR A 85 4.64 0.58 2.81
C TYR A 85 4.67 1.32 4.17
N ILE A 86 5.48 0.86 5.11
CA ILE A 86 5.69 1.51 6.42
C ILE A 86 7.17 1.68 6.62
N ASP A 87 7.61 2.92 6.77
CA ASP A 87 9.01 3.24 6.92
C ASP A 87 9.54 3.09 8.37
N LYS A 88 10.82 3.38 8.56
CA LYS A 88 11.46 3.29 9.88
C LYS A 88 10.94 4.32 10.89
N GLN A 89 10.34 5.40 10.43
CA GLN A 89 9.69 6.43 11.25
C GLN A 89 8.21 6.11 11.54
N GLU A 90 7.73 4.92 11.12
CA GLU A 90 6.34 4.47 11.26
C GLU A 90 5.34 5.35 10.47
N ARG A 91 5.82 6.04 9.41
CA ARG A 91 4.93 6.68 8.46
C ARG A 91 4.34 5.60 7.54
N ILE A 92 3.05 5.70 7.31
CA ILE A 92 2.28 4.74 6.50
C ILE A 92 2.06 5.36 5.13
N TYR A 93 2.58 4.73 4.10
CA TYR A 93 2.41 5.12 2.70
C TYR A 93 1.33 4.23 2.09
N ILE A 94 0.25 4.86 1.61
CA ILE A 94 -0.94 4.20 1.09
C ILE A 94 -1.08 4.59 -0.38
N GLY A 95 -0.68 3.69 -1.26
CA GLY A 95 -0.85 3.82 -2.71
C GLY A 95 -2.24 3.39 -3.15
N THR A 96 -2.89 4.24 -3.93
CA THR A 96 -4.25 4.01 -4.42
C THR A 96 -4.28 3.90 -5.94
N HIS A 97 -5.38 3.38 -6.49
CA HIS A 97 -5.56 3.29 -7.94
C HIS A 97 -5.86 4.65 -8.58
N ASP A 98 -6.66 5.51 -7.91
CA ASP A 98 -7.15 6.75 -8.55
C ASP A 98 -6.79 8.03 -7.80
N LYS A 99 -6.48 7.95 -6.49
CA LYS A 99 -6.31 9.13 -5.64
C LYS A 99 -4.85 9.48 -5.30
N GLY A 100 -3.88 8.81 -5.93
CA GLY A 100 -2.46 9.03 -5.69
C GLY A 100 -1.96 8.33 -4.44
N LEU A 101 -1.01 8.97 -3.76
CA LEU A 101 -0.36 8.48 -2.55
C LEU A 101 -0.80 9.31 -1.35
N LEU A 102 -1.29 8.63 -0.32
CA LEU A 102 -1.50 9.21 1.01
C LEU A 102 -0.35 8.81 1.92
N ILE A 103 0.16 9.75 2.70
CA ILE A 103 1.19 9.51 3.72
C ILE A 103 0.60 9.90 5.07
N CYS A 104 0.56 8.94 5.99
CA CYS A 104 0.02 9.14 7.33
C CYS A 104 1.11 8.98 8.37
N ASP A 105 0.93 9.65 9.52
CA ASP A 105 1.69 9.34 10.72
C ASP A 105 1.20 8.02 11.38
N LYS A 106 1.86 7.59 12.45
CA LYS A 106 1.49 6.38 13.22
C LYS A 106 0.09 6.43 13.84
N ASN A 107 -0.50 7.62 13.97
CA ASN A 107 -1.85 7.83 14.52
C ASN A 107 -2.91 7.91 13.43
N LEU A 108 -2.53 7.65 12.16
CA LEU A 108 -3.39 7.75 10.99
C LEU A 108 -3.82 9.19 10.63
N ASN A 109 -3.12 10.20 11.10
CA ASN A 109 -3.31 11.56 10.58
C ASN A 109 -2.65 11.65 9.20
N VAL A 110 -3.39 12.09 8.19
CA VAL A 110 -2.83 12.33 6.85
C VAL A 110 -1.91 13.55 6.93
N THR A 111 -0.62 13.32 6.74
CA THR A 111 0.40 14.38 6.77
C THR A 111 0.73 14.91 5.39
N GLN A 112 0.53 14.08 4.35
CA GLN A 112 0.81 14.43 2.97
C GLN A 112 -0.12 13.68 2.02
N LYS A 113 -0.52 14.35 0.94
CA LYS A 113 -1.19 13.75 -0.20
C LYS A 113 -0.44 14.15 -1.47
N LEU A 114 0.06 13.16 -2.20
CA LEU A 114 0.76 13.37 -3.46
C LEU A 114 -0.09 12.84 -4.61
N THR A 115 -0.36 13.71 -5.57
CA THR A 115 -1.12 13.42 -6.79
C THR A 115 -0.41 14.05 -7.98
N LYS A 116 -0.88 13.80 -9.17
CA LYS A 116 -0.37 14.48 -10.39
C LYS A 116 -0.73 15.99 -10.42
N GLU A 117 -1.70 16.42 -9.60
CA GLU A 117 -2.12 17.82 -9.46
C GLU A 117 -1.51 18.52 -8.24
N SER A 118 -0.82 17.77 -7.34
CA SER A 118 -0.20 18.36 -6.14
C SER A 118 1.10 19.10 -6.46
N THR A 119 1.61 19.85 -5.49
CA THR A 119 2.94 20.43 -5.54
C THR A 119 3.70 19.99 -4.28
N PRO A 120 4.72 19.15 -4.40
CA PRO A 120 5.24 18.51 -5.61
C PRO A 120 4.28 17.46 -6.21
N ALA A 121 4.33 17.27 -7.52
CA ALA A 121 3.44 16.40 -8.27
C ALA A 121 4.03 15.01 -8.52
N LEU A 122 3.18 13.97 -8.47
CA LEU A 122 3.49 12.65 -9.04
C LEU A 122 3.28 12.65 -10.57
N SER A 123 3.87 11.66 -11.24
CA SER A 123 3.65 11.47 -12.67
C SER A 123 2.23 10.96 -12.99
N ASP A 124 1.62 10.20 -12.08
CA ASP A 124 0.25 9.69 -12.20
C ASP A 124 -0.37 9.43 -10.81
N ASN A 125 -1.70 9.30 -10.77
CA ASN A 125 -2.45 8.96 -9.56
C ASN A 125 -2.60 7.45 -9.34
N ALA A 126 -2.45 6.63 -10.37
CA ALA A 126 -2.52 5.17 -10.28
C ALA A 126 -1.19 4.61 -9.75
N ILE A 127 -1.13 4.34 -8.46
CA ILE A 127 0.07 3.80 -7.82
C ILE A 127 0.08 2.28 -7.96
N SER A 128 1.18 1.72 -8.49
CA SER A 128 1.36 0.27 -8.62
C SER A 128 2.22 -0.33 -7.50
N CYS A 129 3.27 0.37 -7.08
CA CYS A 129 4.16 -0.12 -6.02
C CYS A 129 4.83 1.02 -5.26
N ILE A 130 5.23 0.73 -4.02
CA ILE A 130 6.00 1.62 -3.15
C ILE A 130 7.17 0.82 -2.59
N PHE A 131 8.37 1.40 -2.62
CA PHE A 131 9.59 0.76 -2.14
C PHE A 131 10.53 1.79 -1.51
N GLU A 132 11.20 1.44 -0.40
CA GLU A 132 12.29 2.23 0.17
C GLU A 132 13.64 1.58 -0.19
N ASP A 133 14.56 2.36 -0.73
CA ASP A 133 15.91 1.89 -1.03
C ASP A 133 16.84 1.95 0.21
N SER A 134 18.07 1.46 0.04
CA SER A 134 19.08 1.45 1.10
C SER A 134 19.48 2.85 1.59
N HIS A 135 19.19 3.91 0.82
CA HIS A 135 19.45 5.30 1.15
C HIS A 135 18.20 6.01 1.73
N GLN A 136 17.18 5.25 2.11
CA GLN A 136 15.92 5.75 2.68
C GLN A 136 15.15 6.66 1.70
N GLN A 137 15.34 6.47 0.39
CA GLN A 137 14.54 7.15 -0.63
C GLN A 137 13.31 6.31 -0.92
N ILE A 138 12.16 6.96 -0.98
CA ILE A 138 10.90 6.28 -1.32
C ILE A 138 10.68 6.32 -2.82
N TRP A 139 10.59 5.17 -3.42
CA TRP A 139 10.30 4.99 -4.83
C TRP A 139 8.84 4.61 -5.02
N ILE A 140 8.18 5.26 -5.97
CA ILE A 140 6.75 5.13 -6.24
C ILE A 140 6.58 4.81 -7.72
N GLY A 141 6.21 3.57 -8.02
CA GLY A 141 5.83 3.15 -9.36
C GLY A 141 4.40 3.54 -9.65
N THR A 142 4.13 3.97 -10.88
CA THR A 142 2.77 4.24 -11.38
C THR A 142 2.45 3.31 -12.54
N ASP A 143 1.17 3.07 -12.81
CA ASP A 143 0.76 2.11 -13.84
C ASP A 143 1.21 2.51 -15.24
N MET A 144 1.11 3.82 -15.59
CA MET A 144 1.26 4.28 -16.96
C MET A 144 2.36 5.34 -17.16
N LYS A 145 2.86 5.97 -16.10
CA LYS A 145 3.68 7.18 -16.18
C LYS A 145 5.05 7.06 -15.49
N GLY A 146 5.56 5.81 -15.41
CA GLY A 146 6.92 5.55 -14.95
C GLY A 146 7.11 5.62 -13.44
N LEU A 147 8.28 6.08 -13.02
CA LEU A 147 8.77 5.99 -11.65
C LEU A 147 8.94 7.38 -11.04
N ASN A 148 8.56 7.52 -9.78
CA ASN A 148 8.79 8.73 -9.00
C ASN A 148 9.67 8.40 -7.80
N LYS A 149 10.52 9.34 -7.42
CA LYS A 149 11.30 9.29 -6.19
C LYS A 149 10.83 10.41 -5.27
N TRP A 150 10.29 10.04 -4.13
CA TRP A 150 9.89 10.95 -3.05
C TRP A 150 11.01 11.09 -2.03
N ASN A 151 11.37 12.32 -1.72
CA ASN A 151 12.26 12.64 -0.61
C ASN A 151 11.44 13.26 0.52
N PRO A 152 11.20 12.54 1.62
CA PRO A 152 10.37 13.03 2.72
C PRO A 152 10.99 14.18 3.50
N ASP A 153 12.33 14.28 3.57
CA ASP A 153 13.02 15.33 4.31
C ASP A 153 12.99 16.66 3.55
N LYS A 154 13.14 16.58 2.23
CA LYS A 154 13.11 17.76 1.35
C LYS A 154 11.70 18.08 0.81
N GLN A 155 10.76 17.17 1.01
CA GLN A 155 9.40 17.24 0.46
C GLN A 155 9.41 17.51 -1.07
N THR A 156 10.23 16.74 -1.79
CA THR A 156 10.36 16.86 -3.24
C THR A 156 10.09 15.54 -3.95
N VAL A 157 9.49 15.62 -5.14
CA VAL A 157 9.31 14.51 -6.07
C VAL A 157 10.22 14.70 -7.28
N SER A 158 10.90 13.64 -7.68
CA SER A 158 11.63 13.56 -8.96
C SER A 158 10.99 12.46 -9.79
N ALA A 159 10.53 12.78 -10.99
CA ALA A 159 9.90 11.82 -11.90
C ALA A 159 10.91 11.33 -12.95
N PHE A 160 10.84 10.02 -13.26
CA PHE A 160 11.69 9.34 -14.23
C PHE A 160 10.79 8.69 -15.28
N PHE A 161 10.95 9.15 -16.54
CA PHE A 161 10.22 8.63 -17.71
C PHE A 161 11.19 7.92 -18.64
N GLU A 162 10.68 7.11 -19.52
CA GLU A 162 11.46 6.37 -20.52
C GLU A 162 12.46 7.26 -21.28
N HIS A 163 12.08 8.48 -21.67
CA HIS A 163 12.95 9.40 -22.40
C HIS A 163 14.02 10.09 -21.54
N ASN A 164 13.86 10.10 -20.21
CA ASN A 164 14.79 10.76 -19.29
C ASN A 164 15.74 9.80 -18.57
N SER A 165 15.44 8.50 -18.60
CA SER A 165 16.12 7.50 -17.76
C SER A 165 17.14 6.65 -18.49
N GLY A 166 17.24 6.75 -19.81
CA GLY A 166 18.05 5.83 -20.63
C GLY A 166 17.48 4.39 -20.65
N LEU A 167 16.29 4.17 -20.12
CA LEU A 167 15.59 2.90 -20.23
C LEU A 167 15.06 2.76 -21.67
N THR A 168 15.57 1.79 -22.40
CA THR A 168 15.12 1.48 -23.75
C THR A 168 13.84 0.65 -23.69
N ASP A 169 12.81 1.03 -24.45
CA ASP A 169 11.60 0.22 -24.64
C ASP A 169 11.95 -1.08 -25.35
N SER A 170 12.00 -2.18 -24.59
CA SER A 170 12.24 -3.52 -25.13
C SER A 170 11.10 -4.06 -26.00
N ARG A 171 10.03 -3.28 -26.23
CA ARG A 171 8.85 -3.64 -27.05
C ARG A 171 8.89 -3.14 -28.49
N LYS A 172 10.02 -2.52 -28.90
CA LYS A 172 10.25 -2.11 -30.30
C LYS A 172 11.29 -3.01 -30.97
N SER A 173 10.98 -4.30 -31.07
CA SER A 173 11.69 -5.24 -31.95
C SER A 173 10.70 -6.23 -32.53
#